data_d3d6bf584bd7853e1b9cc28eddc0fa9e
#
_entry.id   d3d6bf584bd7853e1b9cc28eddc0fa9e
#
_cell.length_a   1.000
_cell.length_b   1.000
_cell.length_c   1.000
_cell.angle_alpha   90.00
_cell.angle_beta   90.00
_cell.angle_gamma   90.00
#
_symmetry.space_group_name_H-M   'P 1'
#
loop_
_entity.id
_entity.type
_entity.pdbx_description
1 polymer ?
#
loop_
_entity_poly.entity_id
_entity_poly.type
_entity_poly.pdbx_seq_one_letter_code
_entity_poly.pdbx_strand_id
1 'polypeptide(L)'
;MSSKKILVSAFSNLYTDQRIEKVCRTLYENGYQIELIGNDWGGKAEMQRPYPFSRISLSSKSLKTAYFEFNWKLYHELKSKFDKNTILLANDLDALLPNYLISKKYNIPLVFDSHEIFSEMPAIQGKLSQKLWRYLEKRLVPKIKFMMTASSGYAGWFHRKYGVDAVVVRNAPRKFDFSQNIPENNPKIILYQGVINPFRGIDKAILAMHHLENVVFKIAGDGPMRKEYEDLVTKENLQEKVQFLGKLLPQDLRKITILADCGMSIEENGGESYFYSLPNKVLDCIQGRVPLIMSPFPEMESIKNRFDVGEIIENHNPQSIAQAIKKVLEKGRKNYFPELEKAAETLCWENEEHKILNLFEKITLS
;
A
#
# COMPACT_ATOMS: atom_id res chain seq x y z
N MET A 1 19.56 22.33 -19.13
CA MET A 1 19.14 21.02 -19.68
C MET A 1 17.64 21.06 -19.88
N SER A 2 17.11 20.57 -21.00
CA SER A 2 15.64 20.48 -21.22
C SER A 2 15.07 19.53 -20.15
N SER A 3 14.05 19.98 -19.41
CA SER A 3 13.37 19.17 -18.41
C SER A 3 12.78 17.90 -19.06
N LYS A 4 13.06 16.72 -18.49
CA LYS A 4 12.51 15.45 -19.00
C LYS A 4 11.02 15.36 -18.66
N LYS A 5 10.21 14.92 -19.62
CA LYS A 5 8.80 14.66 -19.45
C LYS A 5 8.58 13.25 -18.97
N ILE A 6 7.71 13.06 -17.97
CA ILE A 6 7.31 11.73 -17.48
C ILE A 6 5.81 11.58 -17.71
N LEU A 7 5.45 10.60 -18.54
CA LEU A 7 4.06 10.16 -18.69
C LEU A 7 3.81 9.03 -17.69
N VAL A 8 3.02 9.33 -16.67
CA VAL A 8 2.65 8.40 -15.59
C VAL A 8 1.27 7.84 -15.88
N SER A 9 1.10 6.53 -15.82
CA SER A 9 -0.19 5.89 -16.08
C SER A 9 -0.54 4.85 -15.03
N ALA A 10 -1.83 4.78 -14.67
CA ALA A 10 -2.36 3.84 -13.69
C ALA A 10 -3.83 3.52 -13.96
N PHE A 11 -4.24 2.28 -13.65
CA PHE A 11 -5.66 1.93 -13.59
C PHE A 11 -6.25 2.38 -12.24
N SER A 12 -6.44 3.66 -12.09
CA SER A 12 -6.91 4.31 -10.87
C SER A 12 -7.71 5.56 -11.22
N ASN A 13 -8.68 5.93 -10.36
CA ASN A 13 -9.36 7.22 -10.45
C ASN A 13 -8.49 8.39 -9.91
N LEU A 14 -7.29 8.07 -9.48
CA LEU A 14 -6.23 8.99 -9.01
C LEU A 14 -6.52 9.72 -7.69
N TYR A 15 -7.74 9.64 -7.16
CA TYR A 15 -8.14 10.41 -5.98
C TYR A 15 -7.54 9.87 -4.68
N THR A 16 -7.53 8.53 -4.53
CA THR A 16 -7.12 7.88 -3.27
C THR A 16 -5.72 7.26 -3.33
N ASP A 17 -5.07 7.30 -4.48
CA ASP A 17 -3.78 6.67 -4.68
C ASP A 17 -2.63 7.52 -4.14
N GLN A 18 -2.29 7.28 -2.87
CA GLN A 18 -1.25 8.03 -2.18
C GLN A 18 0.17 7.74 -2.69
N ARG A 19 0.43 6.52 -3.19
CA ARG A 19 1.75 6.18 -3.72
C ARG A 19 2.04 6.95 -5.01
N ILE A 20 1.11 6.91 -5.96
CA ILE A 20 1.24 7.64 -7.22
C ILE A 20 1.38 9.14 -6.95
N GLU A 21 0.58 9.67 -6.02
CA GLU A 21 0.69 11.10 -5.64
C GLU A 21 2.09 11.45 -5.11
N LYS A 22 2.63 10.65 -4.20
CA LYS A 22 3.96 10.89 -3.61
C LYS A 22 5.06 10.79 -4.68
N VAL A 23 5.04 9.76 -5.52
CA VAL A 23 6.04 9.58 -6.60
C VAL A 23 5.97 10.74 -7.60
N CYS A 24 4.77 11.08 -8.08
CA CYS A 24 4.61 12.19 -9.02
C CYS A 24 5.05 13.53 -8.42
N ARG A 25 4.69 13.80 -7.17
CA ARG A 25 5.06 15.03 -6.47
C ARG A 25 6.58 15.13 -6.27
N THR A 26 7.23 14.05 -5.82
CA THR A 26 8.70 13.99 -5.70
C THR A 26 9.39 14.32 -7.02
N LEU A 27 8.97 13.71 -8.12
CA LEU A 27 9.54 13.97 -9.42
C LEU A 27 9.26 15.41 -9.90
N TYR A 28 8.05 15.91 -9.70
CA TYR A 28 7.66 17.27 -10.08
C TYR A 28 8.47 18.33 -9.30
N GLU A 29 8.58 18.18 -7.98
CA GLU A 29 9.34 19.09 -7.11
C GLU A 29 10.86 19.09 -7.43
N ASN A 30 11.35 18.03 -8.10
CA ASN A 30 12.73 17.91 -8.58
C ASN A 30 12.89 18.23 -10.08
N GLY A 31 11.96 18.98 -10.66
CA GLY A 31 12.10 19.59 -11.98
C GLY A 31 11.72 18.73 -13.17
N TYR A 32 11.10 17.55 -12.98
CA TYR A 32 10.51 16.77 -14.07
C TYR A 32 9.13 17.32 -14.45
N GLN A 33 8.82 17.28 -15.76
CA GLN A 33 7.47 17.60 -16.24
C GLN A 33 6.58 16.36 -16.12
N ILE A 34 5.62 16.38 -15.22
CA ILE A 34 4.72 15.25 -14.98
C ILE A 34 3.42 15.45 -15.75
N GLU A 35 2.97 14.38 -16.40
CA GLU A 35 1.61 14.26 -16.91
C GLU A 35 1.04 12.91 -16.47
N LEU A 36 0.01 12.94 -15.60
CA LEU A 36 -0.58 11.76 -14.97
C LEU A 36 -1.87 11.35 -15.69
N ILE A 37 -1.98 10.07 -16.06
CA ILE A 37 -3.11 9.50 -16.80
C ILE A 37 -3.71 8.36 -15.95
N GLY A 38 -4.95 8.57 -15.53
CA GLY A 38 -5.77 7.55 -14.87
C GLY A 38 -7.04 7.25 -15.63
N ASN A 39 -8.07 6.79 -14.90
CA ASN A 39 -9.40 6.58 -15.46
C ASN A 39 -10.51 7.02 -14.49
N ASP A 40 -11.76 6.97 -14.94
CA ASP A 40 -12.92 7.35 -14.13
C ASP A 40 -13.65 6.14 -13.49
N TRP A 41 -13.03 4.96 -13.49
CA TRP A 41 -13.57 3.78 -12.83
C TRP A 41 -13.72 4.01 -11.32
N GLY A 42 -14.93 3.75 -10.80
CA GLY A 42 -15.23 4.04 -9.39
C GLY A 42 -15.60 5.51 -9.11
N GLY A 43 -15.76 6.32 -10.15
CA GLY A 43 -16.26 7.69 -10.07
C GLY A 43 -15.18 8.77 -10.21
N LYS A 44 -15.65 10.00 -10.41
CA LYS A 44 -14.82 11.20 -10.55
C LYS A 44 -14.92 12.03 -9.27
N ALA A 45 -13.93 11.92 -8.40
CA ALA A 45 -13.77 12.85 -7.30
C ALA A 45 -12.93 14.06 -7.74
N GLU A 46 -13.27 15.23 -7.22
CA GLU A 46 -12.45 16.42 -7.42
C GLU A 46 -11.12 16.27 -6.70
N MET A 47 -10.04 16.66 -7.38
CA MET A 47 -8.70 16.67 -6.83
C MET A 47 -7.89 17.81 -7.41
N GLN A 48 -6.92 18.30 -6.65
CA GLN A 48 -5.96 19.29 -7.08
C GLN A 48 -4.56 18.67 -7.09
N ARG A 49 -3.82 18.90 -8.16
CA ARG A 49 -2.42 18.47 -8.32
C ARG A 49 -1.59 19.63 -8.88
N PRO A 50 -0.32 19.77 -8.50
CA PRO A 50 0.55 20.82 -9.04
C PRO A 50 1.00 20.53 -10.49
N TYR A 51 0.65 19.38 -11.03
CA TYR A 51 0.98 18.90 -12.38
C TYR A 51 -0.28 18.49 -13.14
N PRO A 52 -0.25 18.49 -14.50
CA PRO A 52 -1.36 18.04 -15.32
C PRO A 52 -1.76 16.59 -15.04
N PHE A 53 -3.06 16.34 -15.05
CA PHE A 53 -3.62 14.99 -14.98
C PHE A 53 -4.87 14.88 -15.88
N SER A 54 -5.12 13.65 -16.33
CA SER A 54 -6.31 13.30 -17.10
C SER A 54 -6.89 11.96 -16.65
N ARG A 55 -8.19 11.77 -16.89
CA ARG A 55 -8.87 10.49 -16.62
C ARG A 55 -9.54 10.01 -17.90
N ILE A 56 -9.12 8.84 -18.35
CA ILE A 56 -9.73 8.14 -19.48
C ILE A 56 -11.15 7.71 -19.07
N SER A 57 -12.15 8.14 -19.83
CA SER A 57 -13.54 7.75 -19.55
C SER A 57 -13.77 6.32 -20.03
N LEU A 58 -14.29 5.47 -19.15
CA LEU A 58 -14.57 4.06 -19.41
C LEU A 58 -16.07 3.81 -19.52
N SER A 59 -16.48 3.17 -20.61
CA SER A 59 -17.88 2.77 -20.87
C SER A 59 -18.21 1.38 -20.33
N SER A 60 -17.21 0.60 -20.02
CA SER A 60 -17.32 -0.78 -19.53
C SER A 60 -18.06 -0.86 -18.21
N LYS A 61 -18.94 -1.86 -18.07
CA LYS A 61 -19.70 -2.12 -16.83
C LYS A 61 -19.05 -3.17 -15.92
N SER A 62 -18.06 -3.90 -16.40
CA SER A 62 -17.34 -4.92 -15.64
C SER A 62 -15.85 -4.60 -15.58
N LEU A 63 -15.20 -4.94 -14.45
CA LEU A 63 -13.77 -4.72 -14.29
C LEU A 63 -12.94 -5.45 -15.36
N LYS A 64 -13.38 -6.64 -15.79
CA LYS A 64 -12.68 -7.41 -16.83
C LYS A 64 -12.62 -6.67 -18.16
N THR A 65 -13.75 -6.14 -18.63
CA THR A 65 -13.83 -5.37 -19.89
C THR A 65 -13.18 -3.99 -19.73
N ALA A 66 -13.26 -3.39 -18.54
CA ALA A 66 -12.65 -2.10 -18.25
C ALA A 66 -11.12 -2.13 -18.40
N TYR A 67 -10.44 -3.22 -18.00
CA TYR A 67 -9.00 -3.36 -18.23
C TYR A 67 -8.63 -3.35 -19.73
N PHE A 68 -9.38 -4.04 -20.58
CA PHE A 68 -9.12 -4.03 -22.03
C PHE A 68 -9.38 -2.66 -22.64
N GLU A 69 -10.52 -2.05 -22.30
CA GLU A 69 -10.87 -0.71 -22.78
C GLU A 69 -9.83 0.33 -22.35
N PHE A 70 -9.42 0.30 -21.08
CA PHE A 70 -8.39 1.19 -20.55
C PHE A 70 -7.08 1.02 -21.30
N ASN A 71 -6.57 -0.20 -21.45
CA ASN A 71 -5.29 -0.46 -22.09
C ASN A 71 -5.29 0.00 -23.55
N TRP A 72 -6.41 -0.21 -24.26
CA TRP A 72 -6.55 0.28 -25.65
C TRP A 72 -6.54 1.81 -25.71
N LYS A 73 -7.34 2.47 -24.89
CA LYS A 73 -7.41 3.94 -24.83
C LYS A 73 -6.09 4.53 -24.33
N LEU A 74 -5.47 3.95 -23.32
CA LEU A 74 -4.17 4.39 -22.81
C LEU A 74 -3.07 4.30 -23.85
N TYR A 75 -3.05 3.25 -24.68
CA TYR A 75 -2.09 3.18 -25.80
C TYR A 75 -2.19 4.38 -26.74
N HIS A 76 -3.41 4.77 -27.12
CA HIS A 76 -3.64 5.92 -28.00
C HIS A 76 -3.31 7.25 -27.32
N GLU A 77 -3.64 7.38 -26.05
CA GLU A 77 -3.33 8.56 -25.24
C GLU A 77 -1.81 8.74 -25.09
N LEU A 78 -1.09 7.69 -24.72
CA LEU A 78 0.38 7.71 -24.65
C LEU A 78 1.00 8.06 -26.02
N LYS A 79 0.49 7.44 -27.11
CA LYS A 79 0.98 7.69 -28.46
C LYS A 79 0.81 9.15 -28.93
N SER A 80 -0.20 9.85 -28.45
CA SER A 80 -0.43 11.26 -28.80
C SER A 80 0.40 12.24 -27.97
N LYS A 81 0.94 11.82 -26.82
CA LYS A 81 1.55 12.71 -25.81
C LYS A 81 3.06 12.58 -25.69
N PHE A 82 3.66 11.46 -26.09
CA PHE A 82 5.11 11.28 -25.94
C PHE A 82 5.91 12.09 -26.98
N ASP A 83 7.11 12.44 -26.59
CA ASP A 83 8.18 12.98 -27.45
C ASP A 83 9.51 12.26 -27.15
N LYS A 84 10.58 12.67 -27.83
CA LYS A 84 11.93 12.07 -27.66
C LYS A 84 12.56 12.28 -26.27
N ASN A 85 12.02 13.19 -25.47
CA ASN A 85 12.48 13.46 -24.10
C ASN A 85 11.62 12.79 -23.04
N THR A 86 10.68 11.94 -23.43
CA THR A 86 9.71 11.30 -22.56
C THR A 86 10.30 10.05 -21.87
N ILE A 87 9.98 9.87 -20.59
CA ILE A 87 10.10 8.62 -19.83
C ILE A 87 8.69 8.15 -19.52
N LEU A 88 8.40 6.87 -19.72
CA LEU A 88 7.14 6.25 -19.32
C LEU A 88 7.25 5.68 -17.92
N LEU A 89 6.23 5.90 -17.08
CA LEU A 89 6.10 5.28 -15.77
C LEU A 89 4.75 4.54 -15.70
N ALA A 90 4.81 3.22 -15.78
CA ALA A 90 3.64 2.35 -15.66
C ALA A 90 3.48 1.90 -14.21
N ASN A 91 2.34 2.20 -13.61
CA ASN A 91 1.98 1.73 -12.28
C ASN A 91 1.11 0.48 -12.39
N ASP A 92 1.57 -0.58 -11.77
CA ASP A 92 1.02 -1.93 -11.77
C ASP A 92 0.91 -2.61 -13.15
N LEU A 93 0.64 -3.92 -13.09
CA LEU A 93 0.62 -4.79 -14.27
C LEU A 93 -0.51 -4.43 -15.25
N ASP A 94 -1.59 -3.85 -14.75
CA ASP A 94 -2.78 -3.47 -15.51
C ASP A 94 -2.57 -2.25 -16.42
N ALA A 95 -1.54 -1.44 -16.18
CA ALA A 95 -1.11 -0.35 -17.06
C ALA A 95 0.16 -0.69 -17.87
N LEU A 96 0.82 -1.82 -17.62
CA LEU A 96 2.14 -2.11 -18.17
C LEU A 96 2.14 -2.35 -19.69
N LEU A 97 1.16 -3.09 -20.22
CA LEU A 97 1.15 -3.51 -21.62
C LEU A 97 1.21 -2.35 -22.63
N PRO A 98 0.35 -1.32 -22.57
CA PRO A 98 0.41 -0.19 -23.51
C PRO A 98 1.71 0.60 -23.38
N ASN A 99 2.23 0.80 -22.16
CA ASN A 99 3.52 1.43 -21.92
C ASN A 99 4.67 0.65 -22.57
N TYR A 100 4.69 -0.67 -22.38
CA TYR A 100 5.69 -1.56 -22.98
C TYR A 100 5.66 -1.50 -24.52
N LEU A 101 4.48 -1.51 -25.13
CA LEU A 101 4.35 -1.45 -26.58
C LEU A 101 4.85 -0.12 -27.15
N ILE A 102 4.57 1.00 -26.50
CA ILE A 102 5.08 2.34 -26.88
C ILE A 102 6.60 2.38 -26.67
N SER A 103 7.08 1.98 -25.50
CA SER A 103 8.52 1.94 -25.18
C SER A 103 9.30 1.15 -26.23
N LYS A 104 8.86 -0.08 -26.52
CA LYS A 104 9.52 -0.96 -27.50
C LYS A 104 9.50 -0.40 -28.93
N LYS A 105 8.35 0.16 -29.36
CA LYS A 105 8.17 0.64 -30.72
C LYS A 105 8.96 1.91 -31.01
N TYR A 106 9.05 2.81 -30.04
CA TYR A 106 9.62 4.14 -30.21
C TYR A 106 10.95 4.35 -29.44
N ASN A 107 11.47 3.28 -28.83
CA ASN A 107 12.71 3.29 -28.04
C ASN A 107 12.69 4.33 -26.92
N ILE A 108 11.56 4.41 -26.19
CA ILE A 108 11.36 5.33 -25.07
C ILE A 108 11.63 4.59 -23.75
N PRO A 109 12.41 5.15 -22.81
CA PRO A 109 12.63 4.54 -21.52
C PRO A 109 11.32 4.26 -20.78
N LEU A 110 11.23 3.08 -20.16
CA LEU A 110 10.08 2.63 -19.37
C LEU A 110 10.53 2.24 -17.98
N VAL A 111 9.88 2.83 -16.97
CA VAL A 111 9.92 2.41 -15.57
C VAL A 111 8.62 1.67 -15.26
N PHE A 112 8.74 0.52 -14.63
CA PHE A 112 7.60 -0.23 -14.09
C PHE A 112 7.60 -0.13 -12.56
N ASP A 113 6.54 0.44 -11.98
CA ASP A 113 6.33 0.49 -10.54
C ASP A 113 5.25 -0.52 -10.14
N SER A 114 5.67 -1.64 -9.55
CA SER A 114 4.76 -2.69 -9.08
C SER A 114 4.47 -2.48 -7.60
N HIS A 115 3.23 -2.14 -7.29
CA HIS A 115 2.78 -1.86 -5.93
C HIS A 115 2.53 -3.14 -5.13
N GLU A 116 2.26 -4.24 -5.84
CA GLU A 116 2.01 -5.58 -5.28
C GLU A 116 2.35 -6.68 -6.31
N ILE A 117 2.38 -7.93 -5.88
CA ILE A 117 2.50 -9.06 -6.83
C ILE A 117 1.11 -9.28 -7.43
N PHE A 118 0.79 -8.54 -8.49
CA PHE A 118 -0.54 -8.43 -9.06
C PHE A 118 -1.14 -9.79 -9.42
N SER A 119 -0.34 -10.69 -10.00
CA SER A 119 -0.77 -12.04 -10.39
C SER A 119 -1.04 -12.98 -9.22
N GLU A 120 -0.60 -12.61 -8.01
CA GLU A 120 -0.74 -13.42 -6.78
C GLU A 120 -1.65 -12.76 -5.73
N MET A 121 -2.47 -11.79 -6.14
CA MET A 121 -3.47 -11.19 -5.26
C MET A 121 -4.55 -12.19 -4.87
N PRO A 122 -4.99 -12.21 -3.60
CA PRO A 122 -6.05 -13.13 -3.14
C PRO A 122 -7.35 -13.03 -3.98
N ALA A 123 -7.69 -11.83 -4.42
CA ALA A 123 -8.92 -11.56 -5.16
C ALA A 123 -9.03 -12.31 -6.50
N ILE A 124 -7.92 -12.72 -7.11
CA ILE A 124 -7.88 -13.39 -8.41
C ILE A 124 -7.39 -14.84 -8.33
N GLN A 125 -7.01 -15.32 -7.16
CA GLN A 125 -6.49 -16.68 -6.99
C GLN A 125 -7.48 -17.74 -7.49
N GLY A 126 -6.96 -18.74 -8.23
CA GLY A 126 -7.73 -19.82 -8.82
C GLY A 126 -8.64 -19.44 -10.00
N LYS A 127 -8.73 -18.14 -10.35
CA LYS A 127 -9.58 -17.66 -11.44
C LYS A 127 -8.85 -17.67 -12.79
N LEU A 128 -9.60 -17.73 -13.89
CA LEU A 128 -9.02 -17.62 -15.26
C LEU A 128 -8.26 -16.29 -15.45
N SER A 129 -8.71 -15.21 -14.80
CA SER A 129 -8.02 -13.92 -14.81
C SER A 129 -6.59 -14.02 -14.26
N GLN A 130 -6.34 -14.87 -13.25
CA GLN A 130 -4.99 -15.08 -12.74
C GLN A 130 -4.05 -15.68 -13.80
N LYS A 131 -4.54 -16.64 -14.59
CA LYS A 131 -3.75 -17.24 -15.67
C LYS A 131 -3.35 -16.21 -16.73
N LEU A 132 -4.27 -15.29 -17.06
CA LEU A 132 -4.01 -14.20 -17.99
C LEU A 132 -2.96 -13.23 -17.43
N TRP A 133 -3.11 -12.80 -16.18
CA TRP A 133 -2.16 -11.88 -15.54
C TRP A 133 -0.77 -12.51 -15.39
N ARG A 134 -0.69 -13.78 -14.97
CA ARG A 134 0.58 -14.53 -14.94
C ARG A 134 1.23 -14.64 -16.31
N TYR A 135 0.44 -14.82 -17.37
CA TYR A 135 0.95 -14.85 -18.73
C TYR A 135 1.54 -13.51 -19.16
N LEU A 136 0.82 -12.40 -18.92
CA LEU A 136 1.30 -11.04 -19.21
C LEU A 136 2.57 -10.72 -18.40
N GLU A 137 2.55 -10.98 -17.12
CA GLU A 137 3.69 -10.77 -16.21
C GLU A 137 4.93 -11.53 -16.70
N LYS A 138 4.80 -12.83 -16.98
CA LYS A 138 5.87 -13.67 -17.53
C LYS A 138 6.42 -13.17 -18.88
N ARG A 139 5.61 -12.53 -19.69
CA ARG A 139 6.00 -12.04 -21.03
C ARG A 139 6.60 -10.64 -21.01
N LEU A 140 6.21 -9.81 -20.06
CA LEU A 140 6.59 -8.40 -20.01
C LEU A 140 7.69 -8.13 -18.99
N VAL A 141 7.53 -8.59 -17.74
CA VAL A 141 8.44 -8.25 -16.63
C VAL A 141 9.90 -8.61 -16.92
N PRO A 142 10.26 -9.78 -17.47
CA PRO A 142 11.66 -10.09 -17.78
C PRO A 142 12.36 -9.17 -18.79
N LYS A 143 11.59 -8.28 -19.43
CA LYS A 143 12.09 -7.34 -20.44
C LYS A 143 12.18 -5.90 -19.91
N ILE A 144 11.80 -5.69 -18.66
CA ILE A 144 11.83 -4.38 -18.01
C ILE A 144 13.24 -4.13 -17.48
N LYS A 145 13.85 -3.02 -17.94
CA LYS A 145 15.19 -2.62 -17.51
C LYS A 145 15.18 -1.84 -16.20
N PHE A 146 14.12 -1.06 -15.96
CA PHE A 146 13.99 -0.21 -14.78
C PHE A 146 12.70 -0.53 -14.04
N MET A 147 12.82 -1.00 -12.81
CA MET A 147 11.69 -1.42 -11.99
C MET A 147 11.78 -0.86 -10.58
N MET A 148 10.64 -0.46 -10.03
CA MET A 148 10.43 -0.15 -8.62
C MET A 148 9.39 -1.08 -8.03
N THR A 149 9.42 -1.29 -6.71
CA THR A 149 8.39 -2.04 -5.99
C THR A 149 8.28 -1.63 -4.53
N ALA A 150 7.19 -2.02 -3.87
CA ALA A 150 6.82 -1.48 -2.56
C ALA A 150 7.50 -2.16 -1.35
N SER A 151 8.08 -3.36 -1.51
CA SER A 151 8.73 -4.09 -0.42
C SER A 151 9.95 -4.88 -0.87
N SER A 152 10.82 -5.21 0.07
CA SER A 152 11.98 -6.08 -0.19
C SER A 152 11.55 -7.50 -0.54
N GLY A 153 10.45 -7.97 0.07
CA GLY A 153 9.85 -9.26 -0.24
C GLY A 153 9.40 -9.34 -1.70
N TYR A 154 8.76 -8.28 -2.22
CA TYR A 154 8.39 -8.19 -3.63
C TYR A 154 9.62 -8.15 -4.55
N ALA A 155 10.62 -7.32 -4.23
CA ALA A 155 11.86 -7.26 -5.01
C ALA A 155 12.53 -8.64 -5.09
N GLY A 156 12.67 -9.34 -3.97
CA GLY A 156 13.21 -10.70 -3.93
C GLY A 156 12.35 -11.71 -4.72
N TRP A 157 11.04 -11.56 -4.71
CA TRP A 157 10.14 -12.41 -5.48
C TRP A 157 10.32 -12.19 -7.00
N PHE A 158 10.37 -10.93 -7.48
CA PHE A 158 10.60 -10.61 -8.88
C PHE A 158 11.98 -11.07 -9.35
N HIS A 159 13.00 -10.91 -8.50
CA HIS A 159 14.34 -11.42 -8.80
C HIS A 159 14.35 -12.94 -8.96
N ARG A 160 13.82 -13.70 -7.98
CA ARG A 160 13.78 -15.17 -8.04
C ARG A 160 12.97 -15.70 -9.22
N LYS A 161 11.86 -15.04 -9.55
CA LYS A 161 10.93 -15.53 -10.58
C LYS A 161 11.30 -15.11 -11.99
N TYR A 162 11.85 -13.92 -12.15
CA TYR A 162 12.06 -13.29 -13.46
C TYR A 162 13.50 -12.80 -13.71
N GLY A 163 14.38 -12.85 -12.72
CA GLY A 163 15.75 -12.32 -12.82
C GLY A 163 15.80 -10.79 -12.92
N VAL A 164 14.77 -10.08 -12.45
CA VAL A 164 14.68 -8.62 -12.54
C VAL A 164 14.97 -8.01 -11.18
N ASP A 165 15.90 -7.07 -11.15
CA ASP A 165 16.19 -6.27 -9.96
C ASP A 165 15.28 -5.05 -9.90
N ALA A 166 14.58 -4.90 -8.77
CA ALA A 166 13.70 -3.77 -8.51
C ALA A 166 14.24 -2.89 -7.39
N VAL A 167 14.18 -1.58 -7.58
CA VAL A 167 14.45 -0.61 -6.51
C VAL A 167 13.30 -0.63 -5.52
N VAL A 168 13.60 -0.89 -4.26
CA VAL A 168 12.57 -0.90 -3.19
C VAL A 168 12.25 0.52 -2.77
N VAL A 169 11.05 0.97 -3.09
CA VAL A 169 10.47 2.25 -2.69
C VAL A 169 9.21 1.97 -1.87
N ARG A 170 9.32 2.05 -0.55
CA ARG A 170 8.18 1.77 0.35
C ARG A 170 7.12 2.86 0.25
N ASN A 171 5.85 2.49 0.45
CA ASN A 171 4.78 3.48 0.51
C ASN A 171 4.71 4.17 1.89
N ALA A 172 5.87 4.55 2.43
CA ALA A 172 5.98 5.19 3.73
C ALA A 172 5.23 6.54 3.77
N PRO A 173 4.64 6.92 4.91
CA PRO A 173 4.13 8.26 5.12
C PRO A 173 5.26 9.30 5.13
N ARG A 174 4.93 10.57 4.85
CA ARG A 174 5.84 11.68 5.16
C ARG A 174 6.00 11.81 6.68
N LYS A 175 7.16 12.28 7.12
CA LYS A 175 7.35 12.66 8.52
C LYS A 175 6.31 13.70 8.93
N PHE A 176 5.85 13.60 10.13
CA PHE A 176 5.01 14.64 10.71
C PHE A 176 5.44 14.89 12.15
N ASP A 177 5.23 16.12 12.60
CA ASP A 177 5.52 16.50 13.98
C ASP A 177 4.62 15.71 14.92
N PHE A 178 5.25 15.01 15.84
CA PHE A 178 4.56 14.24 16.87
C PHE A 178 4.68 14.98 18.21
N SER A 179 3.55 15.45 18.75
CA SER A 179 3.54 15.97 20.12
C SER A 179 3.75 14.77 21.07
N GLN A 180 4.69 14.90 22.00
CA GLN A 180 5.04 13.82 22.93
C GLN A 180 3.94 13.52 23.96
N ASN A 181 2.76 14.12 23.84
CA ASN A 181 1.65 13.87 24.76
C ASN A 181 0.93 12.57 24.37
N ILE A 182 1.46 11.44 24.86
CA ILE A 182 0.88 10.12 24.66
C ILE A 182 -0.37 10.00 25.56
N PRO A 183 -1.56 9.75 24.99
CA PRO A 183 -2.78 9.65 25.77
C PRO A 183 -2.74 8.44 26.73
N GLU A 184 -3.33 8.59 27.89
CA GLU A 184 -3.59 7.49 28.81
C GLU A 184 -5.07 7.10 28.69
N ASN A 185 -5.35 6.18 27.76
CA ASN A 185 -6.71 5.73 27.54
C ASN A 185 -7.19 4.75 28.61
N ASN A 186 -8.44 4.88 28.98
CA ASN A 186 -9.17 3.92 29.84
C ASN A 186 -10.64 3.89 29.37
N PRO A 187 -11.09 2.85 28.66
CA PRO A 187 -10.38 1.63 28.24
C PRO A 187 -9.24 1.88 27.25
N LYS A 188 -8.31 0.92 27.15
CA LYS A 188 -7.22 0.91 26.15
C LYS A 188 -7.77 0.74 24.74
N ILE A 189 -7.15 1.39 23.75
CA ILE A 189 -7.61 1.42 22.37
C ILE A 189 -6.69 0.57 21.48
N ILE A 190 -7.24 -0.49 20.90
CA ILE A 190 -6.63 -1.23 19.79
C ILE A 190 -7.20 -0.70 18.48
N LEU A 191 -6.36 -0.45 17.49
CA LEU A 191 -6.79 0.11 16.21
C LEU A 191 -6.42 -0.79 15.02
N TYR A 192 -7.42 -1.19 14.25
CA TYR A 192 -7.25 -1.62 12.88
C TYR A 192 -7.58 -0.46 11.94
N GLN A 193 -6.75 -0.25 10.91
CA GLN A 193 -7.02 0.72 9.85
C GLN A 193 -6.79 0.11 8.47
N GLY A 194 -7.73 0.33 7.55
CA GLY A 194 -7.62 -0.12 6.16
C GLY A 194 -8.90 -0.76 5.63
N VAL A 195 -8.79 -1.32 4.41
CA VAL A 195 -9.94 -1.97 3.76
C VAL A 195 -10.29 -3.27 4.49
N ILE A 196 -11.58 -3.46 4.76
CA ILE A 196 -12.13 -4.65 5.43
C ILE A 196 -12.33 -5.77 4.40
N ASN A 197 -11.21 -6.38 3.99
CA ASN A 197 -11.14 -7.48 3.04
C ASN A 197 -10.95 -8.84 3.75
N PRO A 198 -11.19 -9.97 3.06
CA PRO A 198 -10.75 -11.28 3.53
C PRO A 198 -9.24 -11.31 3.81
N PHE A 199 -8.83 -12.22 4.68
CA PHE A 199 -7.41 -12.42 5.08
C PHE A 199 -6.76 -11.22 5.77
N ARG A 200 -7.55 -10.34 6.41
CA ARG A 200 -7.02 -9.25 7.24
C ARG A 200 -6.96 -9.59 8.73
N GLY A 201 -7.42 -10.79 9.13
CA GLY A 201 -7.42 -11.27 10.50
C GLY A 201 -8.39 -10.53 11.43
N ILE A 202 -9.31 -9.71 10.89
CA ILE A 202 -10.24 -8.89 11.69
C ILE A 202 -11.21 -9.76 12.47
N ASP A 203 -11.73 -10.83 11.87
CA ASP A 203 -12.61 -11.81 12.51
C ASP A 203 -11.92 -12.46 13.72
N LYS A 204 -10.67 -12.85 13.57
CA LYS A 204 -9.86 -13.43 14.66
C LYS A 204 -9.60 -12.40 15.77
N ALA A 205 -9.35 -11.14 15.40
CA ALA A 205 -9.18 -10.04 16.33
C ALA A 205 -10.48 -9.74 17.10
N ILE A 206 -11.65 -9.77 16.44
CA ILE A 206 -12.94 -9.65 17.11
C ILE A 206 -13.10 -10.75 18.18
N LEU A 207 -12.84 -12.00 17.82
CA LEU A 207 -12.94 -13.12 18.78
C LEU A 207 -11.89 -13.01 19.91
N ALA A 208 -10.73 -12.42 19.66
CA ALA A 208 -9.71 -12.18 20.68
C ALA A 208 -10.20 -11.24 21.81
N MET A 209 -11.21 -10.39 21.54
CA MET A 209 -11.78 -9.48 22.53
C MET A 209 -12.47 -10.19 23.70
N HIS A 210 -12.84 -11.47 23.57
CA HIS A 210 -13.31 -12.27 24.70
C HIS A 210 -12.22 -12.48 25.80
N HIS A 211 -10.96 -12.43 25.41
CA HIS A 211 -9.82 -12.68 26.31
C HIS A 211 -9.17 -11.39 26.83
N LEU A 212 -9.77 -10.23 26.53
CA LEU A 212 -9.26 -8.92 26.92
C LEU A 212 -10.26 -8.18 27.80
N GLU A 213 -9.77 -7.54 28.85
CA GLU A 213 -10.55 -6.69 29.73
C GLU A 213 -10.10 -5.24 29.59
N ASN A 214 -11.02 -4.31 29.80
CA ASN A 214 -10.76 -2.86 29.72
C ASN A 214 -10.09 -2.42 28.41
N VAL A 215 -10.52 -3.00 27.30
CA VAL A 215 -9.99 -2.74 25.95
C VAL A 215 -11.14 -2.52 24.96
N VAL A 216 -11.00 -1.55 24.08
CA VAL A 216 -11.89 -1.32 22.93
C VAL A 216 -11.13 -1.51 21.63
N PHE A 217 -11.68 -2.31 20.73
CA PHE A 217 -11.16 -2.51 19.39
C PHE A 217 -11.89 -1.60 18.40
N LYS A 218 -11.17 -0.65 17.81
CA LYS A 218 -11.69 0.28 16.82
C LYS A 218 -11.26 -0.15 15.42
N ILE A 219 -12.22 -0.23 14.49
CA ILE A 219 -12.01 -0.66 13.10
C ILE A 219 -12.31 0.55 12.20
N ALA A 220 -11.25 1.21 11.71
CA ALA A 220 -11.32 2.35 10.81
C ALA A 220 -11.15 1.89 9.35
N GLY A 221 -12.23 1.85 8.60
CA GLY A 221 -12.26 1.41 7.21
C GLY A 221 -13.62 0.94 6.76
N ASP A 222 -13.66 0.49 5.52
CA ASP A 222 -14.84 -0.11 4.91
C ASP A 222 -14.41 -1.23 3.95
N GLY A 223 -15.33 -2.11 3.55
CA GLY A 223 -15.01 -3.20 2.63
C GLY A 223 -16.07 -4.30 2.61
N PRO A 224 -15.89 -5.29 1.73
CA PRO A 224 -16.89 -6.32 1.48
C PRO A 224 -17.21 -7.18 2.70
N MET A 225 -16.29 -7.33 3.66
CA MET A 225 -16.49 -8.16 4.87
C MET A 225 -17.14 -7.39 6.03
N ARG A 226 -17.37 -6.08 5.90
CA ARG A 226 -17.87 -5.25 7.00
C ARG A 226 -19.13 -5.80 7.62
N LYS A 227 -20.15 -6.09 6.80
CA LYS A 227 -21.45 -6.59 7.28
C LYS A 227 -21.30 -7.92 8.04
N GLU A 228 -20.49 -8.84 7.50
CA GLU A 228 -20.22 -10.14 8.13
C GLU A 228 -19.57 -9.97 9.51
N TYR A 229 -18.64 -9.00 9.64
CA TYR A 229 -17.97 -8.75 10.92
C TYR A 229 -18.84 -7.98 11.93
N GLU A 230 -19.75 -7.10 11.48
CA GLU A 230 -20.77 -6.49 12.33
C GLU A 230 -21.73 -7.57 12.89
N ASP A 231 -22.12 -8.54 12.05
CA ASP A 231 -22.95 -9.68 12.46
C ASP A 231 -22.19 -10.60 13.43
N LEU A 232 -20.89 -10.82 13.21
CA LEU A 232 -20.04 -11.57 14.15
C LEU A 232 -19.98 -10.90 15.52
N VAL A 233 -19.76 -9.58 15.57
CA VAL A 233 -19.74 -8.80 16.83
C VAL A 233 -21.05 -8.96 17.59
N THR A 234 -22.19 -8.93 16.88
CA THR A 234 -23.53 -9.10 17.49
C THR A 234 -23.71 -10.53 18.03
N LYS A 235 -23.36 -11.53 17.23
CA LYS A 235 -23.44 -12.94 17.60
C LYS A 235 -22.61 -13.27 18.86
N GLU A 236 -21.43 -12.68 18.95
CA GLU A 236 -20.50 -12.91 20.04
C GLU A 236 -20.73 -11.99 21.26
N ASN A 237 -21.74 -11.12 21.25
CA ASN A 237 -22.05 -10.15 22.31
C ASN A 237 -20.89 -9.19 22.63
N LEU A 238 -20.20 -8.70 21.60
CA LEU A 238 -19.01 -7.83 21.72
C LEU A 238 -19.27 -6.36 21.37
N GLN A 239 -20.53 -5.91 21.30
CA GLN A 239 -20.92 -4.56 20.86
C GLN A 239 -20.28 -3.44 21.72
N GLU A 240 -20.09 -3.69 23.01
CA GLU A 240 -19.43 -2.74 23.92
C GLU A 240 -17.91 -2.68 23.73
N LYS A 241 -17.30 -3.71 23.11
CA LYS A 241 -15.86 -3.85 22.94
C LYS A 241 -15.35 -3.58 21.53
N VAL A 242 -16.21 -3.60 20.50
CA VAL A 242 -15.81 -3.47 19.09
C VAL A 242 -16.61 -2.34 18.42
N GLN A 243 -15.91 -1.39 17.80
CA GLN A 243 -16.49 -0.21 17.18
C GLN A 243 -16.04 -0.08 15.72
N PHE A 244 -16.99 -0.03 14.79
CA PHE A 244 -16.74 0.26 13.38
C PHE A 244 -16.87 1.76 13.13
N LEU A 245 -15.76 2.41 12.75
CA LEU A 245 -15.69 3.86 12.52
C LEU A 245 -16.02 4.26 11.08
N GLY A 246 -16.15 3.27 10.18
CA GLY A 246 -16.34 3.53 8.76
C GLY A 246 -15.08 4.10 8.08
N LYS A 247 -15.25 4.55 6.83
CA LYS A 247 -14.16 5.16 6.04
C LYS A 247 -13.90 6.57 6.53
N LEU A 248 -12.65 6.85 6.88
CA LEU A 248 -12.19 8.16 7.35
C LEU A 248 -11.31 8.85 6.30
N LEU A 249 -11.27 10.16 6.33
CA LEU A 249 -10.29 10.93 5.56
C LEU A 249 -8.88 10.72 6.15
N PRO A 250 -7.81 10.79 5.33
CA PRO A 250 -6.45 10.52 5.81
C PRO A 250 -6.02 11.37 7.01
N GLN A 251 -6.44 12.65 7.07
CA GLN A 251 -6.15 13.54 8.17
C GLN A 251 -6.85 13.13 9.49
N ASP A 252 -8.09 12.62 9.41
CA ASP A 252 -8.85 12.18 10.58
C ASP A 252 -8.39 10.79 11.03
N LEU A 253 -8.06 9.92 10.09
CA LEU A 253 -7.44 8.62 10.37
C LEU A 253 -6.13 8.80 11.16
N ARG A 254 -5.27 9.75 10.76
CA ARG A 254 -4.03 10.06 11.47
C ARG A 254 -4.28 10.46 12.92
N LYS A 255 -5.29 11.30 13.18
CA LYS A 255 -5.66 11.71 14.55
C LYS A 255 -6.05 10.51 15.41
N ILE A 256 -6.86 9.60 14.86
CA ILE A 256 -7.28 8.38 15.57
C ILE A 256 -6.09 7.44 15.76
N THR A 257 -5.21 7.31 14.78
CA THR A 257 -4.01 6.47 14.89
C THR A 257 -3.15 6.92 16.08
N ILE A 258 -2.88 8.22 16.20
CA ILE A 258 -2.08 8.78 17.31
C ILE A 258 -2.70 8.51 18.68
N LEU A 259 -4.03 8.41 18.76
CA LEU A 259 -4.74 8.16 20.00
C LEU A 259 -4.77 6.68 20.41
N ALA A 260 -4.37 5.74 19.57
CA ALA A 260 -4.39 4.32 19.89
C ALA A 260 -3.25 3.91 20.84
N ASP A 261 -3.50 2.92 21.71
CA ASP A 261 -2.49 2.29 22.55
C ASP A 261 -1.73 1.19 21.79
N CYS A 262 -2.39 0.52 20.83
CA CYS A 262 -1.81 -0.52 20.00
C CYS A 262 -2.44 -0.53 18.60
N GLY A 263 -1.63 -0.58 17.57
CA GLY A 263 -2.05 -0.82 16.20
C GLY A 263 -2.10 -2.30 15.86
N MET A 264 -2.75 -2.65 14.74
CA MET A 264 -2.91 -4.04 14.34
C MET A 264 -2.67 -4.23 12.84
N SER A 265 -1.80 -5.18 12.49
CA SER A 265 -1.53 -5.64 11.11
C SER A 265 -1.30 -7.15 11.12
N ILE A 266 -2.39 -7.92 11.22
CA ILE A 266 -2.39 -9.37 11.38
C ILE A 266 -2.98 -10.07 10.14
N GLU A 267 -2.46 -9.73 8.97
CA GLU A 267 -2.84 -10.37 7.71
C GLU A 267 -2.59 -11.87 7.77
N GLU A 268 -3.53 -12.65 7.23
CA GLU A 268 -3.40 -14.08 6.98
C GLU A 268 -2.75 -14.32 5.61
N ASN A 269 -2.13 -15.49 5.42
CA ASN A 269 -1.52 -15.84 4.15
C ASN A 269 -2.58 -16.15 3.08
N GLY A 270 -3.14 -15.10 2.48
CA GLY A 270 -4.04 -15.18 1.34
C GLY A 270 -3.35 -15.34 -0.02
N GLY A 271 -2.01 -15.49 -0.05
CA GLY A 271 -1.19 -15.61 -1.25
C GLY A 271 0.12 -14.83 -1.15
N GLU A 272 1.03 -15.06 -2.12
CA GLU A 272 2.38 -14.48 -2.11
C GLU A 272 2.36 -12.94 -2.07
N SER A 273 1.34 -12.30 -2.66
CA SER A 273 1.19 -10.85 -2.58
C SER A 273 1.00 -10.37 -1.14
N TYR A 274 0.18 -11.05 -0.34
CA TYR A 274 0.01 -10.69 1.07
C TYR A 274 1.22 -11.07 1.92
N PHE A 275 1.77 -12.28 1.69
CA PHE A 275 2.89 -12.79 2.47
C PHE A 275 4.15 -11.93 2.38
N TYR A 276 4.46 -11.39 1.18
CA TYR A 276 5.62 -10.52 0.96
C TYR A 276 5.31 -9.02 1.06
N SER A 277 4.09 -8.64 1.43
CA SER A 277 3.72 -7.23 1.56
C SER A 277 4.29 -6.55 2.80
N LEU A 278 4.48 -5.24 2.70
CA LEU A 278 4.58 -4.35 3.85
C LEU A 278 3.32 -3.45 3.87
N PRO A 279 2.32 -3.76 4.72
CA PRO A 279 1.10 -2.99 4.78
C PRO A 279 1.33 -1.55 5.25
N ASN A 280 0.69 -0.58 4.60
CA ASN A 280 0.83 0.85 4.92
C ASN A 280 0.51 1.14 6.39
N LYS A 281 -0.46 0.43 6.99
CA LYS A 281 -0.86 0.61 8.39
C LYS A 281 0.29 0.37 9.38
N VAL A 282 1.25 -0.49 9.05
CA VAL A 282 2.47 -0.68 9.86
C VAL A 282 3.27 0.61 9.90
N LEU A 283 3.51 1.21 8.73
CA LEU A 283 4.27 2.45 8.62
C LEU A 283 3.50 3.65 9.20
N ASP A 284 2.17 3.68 9.04
CA ASP A 284 1.33 4.72 9.63
C ASP A 284 1.36 4.68 11.17
N CYS A 285 1.28 3.49 11.77
CA CYS A 285 1.40 3.32 13.22
C CYS A 285 2.80 3.71 13.72
N ILE A 286 3.85 3.31 13.03
CA ILE A 286 5.23 3.71 13.36
C ILE A 286 5.36 5.24 13.33
N GLN A 287 4.84 5.91 12.29
CA GLN A 287 4.83 7.37 12.22
C GLN A 287 3.97 8.00 13.32
N GLY A 288 2.89 7.34 13.74
CA GLY A 288 2.07 7.73 14.89
C GLY A 288 2.69 7.39 16.26
N ARG A 289 3.89 6.79 16.31
CA ARG A 289 4.54 6.27 17.53
C ARG A 289 3.62 5.32 18.31
N VAL A 290 2.88 4.48 17.58
CA VAL A 290 1.96 3.48 18.14
C VAL A 290 2.57 2.09 17.96
N PRO A 291 2.81 1.34 19.05
CA PRO A 291 3.29 -0.03 18.94
C PRO A 291 2.24 -0.92 18.27
N LEU A 292 2.68 -2.00 17.63
CA LEU A 292 1.82 -2.86 16.83
C LEU A 292 1.83 -4.32 17.29
N ILE A 293 0.74 -5.03 17.00
CA ILE A 293 0.80 -6.47 16.80
C ILE A 293 0.80 -6.79 15.30
N MET A 294 1.62 -7.75 14.90
CA MET A 294 1.90 -8.02 13.49
C MET A 294 1.92 -9.52 13.20
N SER A 295 1.60 -9.91 11.97
CA SER A 295 1.77 -11.29 11.50
C SER A 295 3.24 -11.67 11.36
N PRO A 296 3.60 -12.97 11.47
CA PRO A 296 4.95 -13.48 11.25
C PRO A 296 5.29 -13.52 9.74
N PHE A 297 5.23 -12.37 9.07
CA PHE A 297 5.56 -12.22 7.67
C PHE A 297 6.90 -11.52 7.49
N PRO A 298 7.67 -11.84 6.42
CA PRO A 298 9.06 -11.43 6.28
C PRO A 298 9.33 -9.93 6.47
N GLU A 299 8.48 -9.06 5.92
CA GLU A 299 8.67 -7.60 6.04
C GLU A 299 8.39 -7.11 7.48
N MET A 300 7.38 -7.67 8.14
CA MET A 300 7.03 -7.29 9.53
C MET A 300 8.07 -7.82 10.52
N GLU A 301 8.53 -9.06 10.33
CA GLU A 301 9.64 -9.63 11.14
C GLU A 301 10.94 -8.85 10.93
N SER A 302 11.25 -8.44 9.70
CA SER A 302 12.43 -7.60 9.41
C SER A 302 12.38 -6.25 10.14
N ILE A 303 11.20 -5.62 10.23
CA ILE A 303 11.02 -4.39 10.99
C ILE A 303 11.17 -4.64 12.49
N LYS A 304 10.50 -5.68 13.03
CA LYS A 304 10.59 -6.04 14.44
C LYS A 304 12.00 -6.39 14.88
N ASN A 305 12.75 -7.10 14.04
CA ASN A 305 14.15 -7.48 14.33
C ASN A 305 15.09 -6.27 14.34
N ARG A 306 14.76 -5.21 13.60
CA ARG A 306 15.55 -3.99 13.54
C ARG A 306 15.14 -2.96 14.58
N PHE A 307 13.86 -2.89 14.90
CA PHE A 307 13.26 -1.92 15.82
C PHE A 307 12.23 -2.61 16.71
N ASP A 308 12.30 -2.40 17.98
CA ASP A 308 11.30 -2.93 18.92
C ASP A 308 10.03 -2.08 18.89
N VAL A 309 9.22 -2.25 17.83
CA VAL A 309 8.01 -1.48 17.56
C VAL A 309 6.70 -2.18 17.94
N GLY A 310 6.78 -3.33 18.61
CA GLY A 310 5.57 -4.10 18.96
C GLY A 310 5.85 -5.60 19.08
N GLU A 311 4.84 -6.43 18.87
CA GLU A 311 4.92 -7.89 18.99
C GLU A 311 4.49 -8.60 17.70
N ILE A 312 5.12 -9.74 17.40
CA ILE A 312 4.67 -10.68 16.37
C ILE A 312 3.73 -11.69 17.04
N ILE A 313 2.56 -11.93 16.42
CA ILE A 313 1.66 -13.00 16.89
C ILE A 313 2.29 -14.36 16.57
N GLU A 314 2.11 -15.32 17.46
CA GLU A 314 2.59 -16.69 17.22
C GLU A 314 1.78 -17.37 16.11
N ASN A 315 0.48 -17.17 16.12
CA ASN A 315 -0.46 -17.65 15.11
C ASN A 315 -1.76 -16.82 15.15
N HIS A 316 -2.69 -17.09 14.23
CA HIS A 316 -3.96 -16.36 14.13
C HIS A 316 -5.08 -16.87 15.06
N ASN A 317 -4.79 -17.70 16.07
CA ASN A 317 -5.79 -18.05 17.06
C ASN A 317 -6.14 -16.84 17.94
N PRO A 318 -7.41 -16.65 18.31
CA PRO A 318 -7.83 -15.52 19.14
C PRO A 318 -7.04 -15.37 20.45
N GLN A 319 -6.67 -16.48 21.10
CA GLN A 319 -5.85 -16.47 22.32
C GLN A 319 -4.43 -15.93 22.07
N SER A 320 -3.80 -16.35 20.96
CA SER A 320 -2.46 -15.88 20.58
C SER A 320 -2.45 -14.39 20.27
N ILE A 321 -3.48 -13.91 19.56
CA ILE A 321 -3.68 -12.49 19.29
C ILE A 321 -3.87 -11.71 20.60
N ALA A 322 -4.73 -12.19 21.49
CA ALA A 322 -4.96 -11.55 22.79
C ALA A 322 -3.69 -11.51 23.66
N GLN A 323 -2.88 -12.56 23.64
CA GLN A 323 -1.59 -12.58 24.35
C GLN A 323 -0.62 -11.53 23.81
N ALA A 324 -0.51 -11.40 22.48
CA ALA A 324 0.33 -10.37 21.87
C ALA A 324 -0.15 -8.96 22.23
N ILE A 325 -1.47 -8.71 22.22
CA ILE A 325 -2.06 -7.44 22.66
C ILE A 325 -1.70 -7.17 24.11
N LYS A 326 -1.90 -8.14 25.03
CA LYS A 326 -1.57 -8.00 26.46
C LYS A 326 -0.11 -7.62 26.64
N LYS A 327 0.84 -8.30 25.99
CA LYS A 327 2.27 -7.97 26.04
C LYS A 327 2.56 -6.52 25.66
N VAL A 328 1.94 -6.04 24.56
CA VAL A 328 2.10 -4.66 24.11
C VAL A 328 1.54 -3.68 25.15
N LEU A 329 0.35 -3.94 25.68
CA LEU A 329 -0.30 -3.05 26.66
C LEU A 329 0.40 -3.05 28.02
N GLU A 330 0.87 -4.20 28.50
CA GLU A 330 1.63 -4.35 29.76
C GLU A 330 2.98 -3.64 29.69
N LYS A 331 3.71 -3.79 28.59
CA LYS A 331 4.94 -3.03 28.35
C LYS A 331 4.66 -1.53 28.26
N GLY A 332 3.52 -1.15 27.69
CA GLY A 332 3.03 0.22 27.57
C GLY A 332 3.74 1.01 26.46
N ARG A 333 2.96 1.85 25.78
CA ARG A 333 3.40 2.64 24.61
C ARG A 333 4.65 3.49 24.88
N LYS A 334 4.78 4.07 26.08
CA LYS A 334 5.95 4.89 26.46
C LYS A 334 7.27 4.12 26.36
N ASN A 335 7.27 2.83 26.65
CA ASN A 335 8.47 1.98 26.61
C ASN A 335 8.86 1.54 25.17
N TYR A 336 7.95 1.65 24.20
CA TYR A 336 8.25 1.46 22.78
C TYR A 336 8.72 2.74 22.11
N PHE A 337 8.45 3.91 22.70
CA PHE A 337 8.65 5.20 22.08
C PHE A 337 10.05 5.42 21.50
N PRO A 338 11.17 5.11 22.20
CA PRO A 338 12.51 5.34 21.65
C PRO A 338 12.79 4.57 20.36
N GLU A 339 12.30 3.32 20.27
CA GLU A 339 12.50 2.50 19.06
C GLU A 339 11.50 2.88 17.94
N LEU A 340 10.29 3.28 18.28
CA LEU A 340 9.32 3.84 17.33
C LEU A 340 9.82 5.16 16.73
N GLU A 341 10.50 6.00 17.50
CA GLU A 341 11.11 7.24 17.02
C GLU A 341 12.21 6.94 15.98
N LYS A 342 13.14 6.04 16.29
CA LYS A 342 14.19 5.59 15.36
C LYS A 342 13.59 4.96 14.10
N ALA A 343 12.54 4.14 14.25
CA ALA A 343 11.85 3.51 13.13
C ALA A 343 11.17 4.56 12.25
N ALA A 344 10.49 5.55 12.83
CA ALA A 344 9.82 6.62 12.11
C ALA A 344 10.79 7.51 11.33
N GLU A 345 11.95 7.82 11.92
CA GLU A 345 13.03 8.55 11.24
C GLU A 345 13.59 7.78 10.05
N THR A 346 13.60 6.45 10.12
CA THR A 346 14.15 5.59 9.06
C THR A 346 13.11 5.24 7.99
N LEU A 347 11.87 4.93 8.41
CA LEU A 347 10.78 4.45 7.55
C LEU A 347 9.82 5.58 7.22
N CYS A 348 10.31 6.60 6.54
CA CYS A 348 9.58 7.78 6.09
C CYS A 348 9.77 8.02 4.60
N TRP A 349 8.89 8.80 3.99
CA TRP A 349 8.91 9.08 2.56
C TRP A 349 10.19 9.83 2.14
N GLU A 350 10.69 10.72 2.96
CA GLU A 350 11.90 11.50 2.71
C GLU A 350 13.13 10.61 2.44
N ASN A 351 13.19 9.44 3.07
CA ASN A 351 14.25 8.45 2.81
C ASN A 351 13.97 7.58 1.57
N GLU A 352 12.74 7.52 1.10
CA GLU A 352 12.37 6.81 -0.13
C GLU A 352 12.55 7.68 -1.38
N GLU A 353 12.37 9.00 -1.29
CA GLU A 353 12.49 9.96 -2.40
C GLU A 353 13.82 9.86 -3.14
N HIS A 354 14.93 9.76 -2.41
CA HIS A 354 16.27 9.65 -3.00
C HIS A 354 16.43 8.45 -3.93
N LYS A 355 15.76 7.34 -3.63
CA LYS A 355 15.82 6.12 -4.46
C LYS A 355 15.15 6.33 -5.81
N ILE A 356 14.01 7.05 -5.80
CA ILE A 356 13.28 7.42 -7.01
C ILE A 356 14.15 8.34 -7.86
N LEU A 357 14.68 9.41 -7.27
CA LEU A 357 15.49 10.40 -7.97
C LEU A 357 16.73 9.75 -8.59
N ASN A 358 17.47 8.93 -7.84
CA ASN A 358 18.63 8.20 -8.34
C ASN A 358 18.29 7.27 -9.52
N LEU A 359 17.10 6.63 -9.49
CA LEU A 359 16.65 5.79 -10.60
C LEU A 359 16.40 6.64 -11.85
N PHE A 360 15.68 7.75 -11.73
CA PHE A 360 15.32 8.61 -12.86
C PHE A 360 16.53 9.38 -13.43
N GLU A 361 17.51 9.76 -12.59
CA GLU A 361 18.77 10.30 -13.04
C GLU A 361 19.56 9.31 -13.91
N LYS A 362 19.69 8.05 -13.49
CA LYS A 362 20.34 6.99 -14.29
C LYS A 362 19.68 6.84 -15.67
N ILE A 363 18.36 6.93 -15.74
CA ILE A 363 17.61 6.85 -17.01
C ILE A 363 17.88 8.09 -17.88
N THR A 364 18.04 9.23 -17.28
CA THR A 364 18.27 10.49 -18.00
C THR A 364 19.67 10.54 -18.60
N LEU A 365 20.65 9.87 -17.99
CA LEU A 365 22.04 9.81 -18.42
C LEU A 365 22.34 8.64 -19.39
N SER A 366 21.43 7.67 -19.53
CA SER A 366 21.55 6.50 -20.43
C SER A 366 20.90 6.74 -21.78
#